data_ebcb5f516ea0ff73bb67f1732812e7b0
#
_entry.id   ebcb5f516ea0ff73bb67f1732812e7b0
#
_cell.length_a   1.000
_cell.length_b   1.000
_cell.length_c   1.000
_cell.angle_alpha   90.00
_cell.angle_beta   90.00
_cell.angle_gamma   90.00
#
_symmetry.space_group_name_H-M   'P 1'
#
loop_
_entity.id
_entity.type
_entity.pdbx_description
1 polymer ?
#
loop_
_entity_poly.entity_id
_entity_poly.type
_entity_poly.pdbx_seq_one_letter_code
_entity_poly.pdbx_strand_id
1 'polypeptide(L)'
;MTSLTIQTPDDWHLHFRDGDMLRETVPATARQFARAIVMPNLVPPVTTAAMALAYRERILAARPAGSQFEPLVTLYLTDKTTAQDIIDAKAAGIVAAKLYPAGATTNSSHGVGSLDSLYPVFEAMAEQGLLLLIHGEVTDHDIDIFDREKVFIDRYLLHIVARLPALKVVFEHITTADAASFVAEASANVAATITPQHLLLNRNDLLVGGVRPHNYCLPVLKRRTHQEALRAAVASGSAKFFLGTTETSLQSAETLEVREEDQLPTSWPCQSFLRDNRQMHRQLLQFQ
;
A
#
# COMPACT_ATOMS: atom_id res chain seq x y z
N MET A 1 -15.32 -30.20 9.20
CA MET A 1 -14.62 -28.93 8.86
C MET A 1 -15.55 -28.08 8.04
N THR A 2 -15.84 -26.86 8.48
CA THR A 2 -16.61 -25.91 7.69
C THR A 2 -15.70 -25.32 6.61
N SER A 3 -15.97 -25.60 5.34
CA SER A 3 -15.27 -24.97 4.21
C SER A 3 -15.87 -23.60 3.91
N LEU A 4 -15.03 -22.63 3.55
CA LEU A 4 -15.43 -21.32 3.08
C LEU A 4 -14.91 -21.14 1.65
N THR A 5 -15.80 -20.89 0.71
CA THR A 5 -15.43 -20.53 -0.67
C THR A 5 -15.51 -19.02 -0.83
N ILE A 6 -14.43 -18.40 -1.25
CA ILE A 6 -14.35 -16.96 -1.57
C ILE A 6 -13.82 -16.80 -2.99
N GLN A 7 -14.12 -15.68 -3.64
CA GLN A 7 -13.44 -15.27 -4.86
C GLN A 7 -11.97 -15.01 -4.54
N THR A 8 -11.06 -15.30 -5.47
CA THR A 8 -9.63 -15.00 -5.28
C THR A 8 -9.47 -13.49 -5.03
N PRO A 9 -8.87 -13.09 -3.89
CA PRO A 9 -8.72 -11.68 -3.56
C PRO A 9 -7.67 -10.99 -4.40
N ASP A 10 -7.67 -9.65 -4.36
CA ASP A 10 -6.63 -8.79 -4.89
C ASP A 10 -5.83 -8.15 -3.74
N ASP A 11 -4.57 -7.83 -3.98
CA ASP A 11 -3.72 -7.08 -3.07
C ASP A 11 -3.43 -5.69 -3.65
N TRP A 12 -3.91 -4.65 -2.99
CA TRP A 12 -3.83 -3.29 -3.52
C TRP A 12 -2.60 -2.51 -3.05
N HIS A 13 -1.64 -3.18 -2.39
CA HIS A 13 -0.35 -2.61 -2.02
C HIS A 13 0.69 -3.69 -1.73
N LEU A 14 1.59 -3.94 -2.64
CA LEU A 14 2.58 -5.01 -2.53
C LEU A 14 3.97 -4.59 -3.02
N HIS A 15 5.01 -5.02 -2.31
CA HIS A 15 6.41 -4.85 -2.72
C HIS A 15 7.02 -6.18 -3.13
N PHE A 16 7.41 -6.35 -4.38
CA PHE A 16 8.14 -7.55 -4.83
C PHE A 16 9.67 -7.42 -4.75
N ARG A 17 10.18 -6.18 -4.70
CA ARG A 17 11.58 -5.88 -4.97
C ARG A 17 11.95 -6.28 -6.41
N ASP A 18 13.22 -6.62 -6.71
CA ASP A 18 13.66 -6.96 -8.07
C ASP A 18 14.71 -8.08 -8.04
N GLY A 19 15.15 -8.53 -9.21
CA GLY A 19 16.18 -9.54 -9.36
C GLY A 19 15.76 -10.91 -8.84
N ASP A 20 16.65 -11.58 -8.11
CA ASP A 20 16.41 -12.94 -7.60
C ASP A 20 15.23 -13.03 -6.63
N MET A 21 14.91 -11.92 -5.94
CA MET A 21 13.78 -11.88 -5.02
C MET A 21 12.43 -12.15 -5.70
N LEU A 22 12.29 -11.82 -6.99
CA LEU A 22 11.07 -12.10 -7.74
C LEU A 22 10.74 -13.59 -7.82
N ARG A 23 11.76 -14.47 -7.81
CA ARG A 23 11.57 -15.92 -7.89
C ARG A 23 10.88 -16.50 -6.66
N GLU A 24 11.01 -15.84 -5.52
CA GLU A 24 10.38 -16.25 -4.26
C GLU A 24 9.04 -15.54 -4.05
N THR A 25 9.04 -14.23 -4.25
CA THR A 25 7.91 -13.35 -3.90
C THR A 25 6.73 -13.50 -4.86
N VAL A 26 6.98 -13.57 -6.16
CA VAL A 26 5.91 -13.66 -7.16
C VAL A 26 5.13 -14.97 -7.07
N PRO A 27 5.76 -16.15 -6.95
CA PRO A 27 5.01 -17.39 -6.76
C PRO A 27 4.20 -17.44 -5.47
N ALA A 28 4.72 -16.85 -4.38
CA ALA A 28 4.02 -16.78 -3.11
C ALA A 28 2.72 -15.96 -3.22
N THR A 29 2.81 -14.78 -3.83
CA THR A 29 1.66 -13.90 -4.09
C THR A 29 0.67 -14.53 -5.07
N ALA A 30 1.15 -15.08 -6.18
CA ALA A 30 0.32 -15.64 -7.24
C ALA A 30 -0.51 -16.87 -6.81
N ARG A 31 -0.17 -17.51 -5.68
CA ARG A 31 -1.00 -18.56 -5.06
C ARG A 31 -2.20 -18.03 -4.30
N GLN A 32 -2.17 -16.76 -3.89
CA GLN A 32 -3.15 -16.18 -2.97
C GLN A 32 -4.02 -15.12 -3.62
N PHE A 33 -3.45 -14.34 -4.56
CA PHE A 33 -4.09 -13.17 -5.14
C PHE A 33 -4.27 -13.32 -6.65
N ALA A 34 -5.37 -12.76 -7.18
CA ALA A 34 -5.61 -12.68 -8.61
C ALA A 34 -4.82 -11.52 -9.24
N ARG A 35 -4.79 -10.38 -8.56
CA ARG A 35 -4.09 -9.16 -8.99
C ARG A 35 -3.36 -8.54 -7.81
N ALA A 36 -2.32 -7.74 -8.10
CA ALA A 36 -1.74 -6.87 -7.09
C ALA A 36 -1.26 -5.54 -7.69
N ILE A 37 -1.46 -4.44 -6.94
CA ILE A 37 -0.77 -3.18 -7.23
C ILE A 37 0.66 -3.28 -6.69
N VAL A 38 1.62 -3.18 -7.62
CA VAL A 38 3.04 -3.37 -7.33
C VAL A 38 3.72 -2.03 -7.13
N MET A 39 4.31 -1.86 -5.96
CA MET A 39 4.97 -0.61 -5.57
C MET A 39 6.28 -0.39 -6.32
N PRO A 40 6.57 0.87 -6.72
CA PRO A 40 7.64 1.22 -7.65
C PRO A 40 8.96 1.56 -6.98
N ASN A 41 9.09 1.45 -5.64
CA ASN A 41 10.27 1.88 -4.87
C ASN A 41 11.42 0.87 -4.92
N LEU A 42 11.89 0.59 -6.11
CA LEU A 42 13.10 -0.18 -6.39
C LEU A 42 14.36 0.69 -6.23
N VAL A 43 15.51 0.10 -6.50
CA VAL A 43 16.80 0.82 -6.64
C VAL A 43 17.41 0.46 -8.00
N PRO A 44 17.37 1.38 -8.99
CA PRO A 44 16.72 2.70 -8.97
C PRO A 44 15.17 2.60 -8.99
N PRO A 45 14.44 3.66 -8.57
CA PRO A 45 12.99 3.66 -8.58
C PRO A 45 12.41 3.66 -9.99
N VAL A 46 11.18 3.14 -10.13
CA VAL A 46 10.47 3.05 -11.41
C VAL A 46 9.77 4.38 -11.72
N THR A 47 10.42 5.26 -12.45
CA THR A 47 9.94 6.64 -12.67
C THR A 47 9.33 6.89 -14.06
N THR A 48 9.45 5.94 -14.99
CA THR A 48 8.92 6.08 -16.36
C THR A 48 8.05 4.91 -16.78
N ALA A 49 7.17 5.11 -17.76
CA ALA A 49 6.34 4.07 -18.33
C ALA A 49 7.18 2.87 -18.85
N ALA A 50 8.28 3.15 -19.53
CA ALA A 50 9.18 2.10 -20.05
C ALA A 50 9.79 1.25 -18.93
N MET A 51 10.21 1.88 -17.82
CA MET A 51 10.73 1.16 -16.65
C MET A 51 9.64 0.30 -16.00
N ALA A 52 8.42 0.82 -15.90
CA ALA A 52 7.28 0.09 -15.32
C ALA A 52 6.92 -1.14 -16.15
N LEU A 53 6.86 -1.02 -17.47
CA LEU A 53 6.61 -2.15 -18.37
C LEU A 53 7.74 -3.18 -18.29
N ALA A 54 9.00 -2.76 -18.28
CA ALA A 54 10.15 -3.66 -18.13
C ALA A 54 10.11 -4.39 -16.76
N TYR A 55 9.67 -3.74 -15.70
CA TYR A 55 9.48 -4.37 -14.39
C TYR A 55 8.32 -5.39 -14.43
N ARG A 56 7.20 -5.03 -15.07
CA ARG A 56 6.06 -5.94 -15.26
C ARG A 56 6.49 -7.23 -15.99
N GLU A 57 7.29 -7.12 -17.03
CA GLU A 57 7.79 -8.30 -17.76
C GLU A 57 8.67 -9.20 -16.87
N ARG A 58 9.51 -8.63 -16.01
CA ARG A 58 10.32 -9.42 -15.06
C ARG A 58 9.43 -10.16 -14.04
N ILE A 59 8.37 -9.50 -13.55
CA ILE A 59 7.40 -10.14 -12.64
C ILE A 59 6.68 -11.29 -13.36
N LEU A 60 6.20 -11.04 -14.58
CA LEU A 60 5.51 -12.08 -15.38
C LEU A 60 6.42 -13.27 -15.69
N ALA A 61 7.71 -13.05 -15.92
CA ALA A 61 8.69 -14.12 -16.12
C ALA A 61 8.92 -14.99 -14.88
N ALA A 62 8.70 -14.43 -13.67
CA ALA A 62 8.78 -15.15 -12.40
C ALA A 62 7.45 -15.82 -11.99
N ARG A 63 6.35 -15.57 -12.73
CA ARG A 63 5.03 -16.12 -12.44
C ARG A 63 5.00 -17.63 -12.70
N PRO A 64 4.40 -18.44 -11.79
CA PRO A 64 4.25 -19.87 -12.00
C PRO A 64 3.49 -20.21 -13.30
N ALA A 65 3.89 -21.27 -13.98
CA ALA A 65 3.20 -21.75 -15.16
C ALA A 65 1.71 -22.02 -14.86
N GLY A 66 0.84 -21.55 -15.73
CA GLY A 66 -0.63 -21.68 -15.58
C GLY A 66 -1.28 -20.70 -14.60
N SER A 67 -0.53 -19.91 -13.85
CA SER A 67 -1.09 -18.86 -12.98
C SER A 67 -1.70 -17.74 -13.83
N GLN A 68 -2.86 -17.22 -13.39
CA GLN A 68 -3.53 -16.05 -13.98
C GLN A 68 -3.25 -14.76 -13.21
N PHE A 69 -2.32 -14.79 -12.26
CA PHE A 69 -1.95 -13.59 -11.48
C PHE A 69 -1.55 -12.43 -12.41
N GLU A 70 -2.10 -11.25 -12.16
CA GLU A 70 -1.83 -10.04 -12.94
C GLU A 70 -1.17 -8.95 -12.06
N PRO A 71 0.09 -8.57 -12.34
CA PRO A 71 0.74 -7.45 -11.68
C PRO A 71 0.33 -6.12 -12.31
N LEU A 72 -0.21 -5.21 -11.51
CA LEU A 72 -0.55 -3.84 -11.86
C LEU A 72 0.59 -2.93 -11.42
N VAL A 73 1.48 -2.59 -12.34
CA VAL A 73 2.67 -1.77 -12.03
C VAL A 73 2.33 -0.30 -11.94
N THR A 74 3.12 0.44 -11.15
CA THR A 74 2.92 1.84 -10.84
C THR A 74 4.17 2.67 -11.11
N LEU A 75 4.01 4.01 -11.22
CA LEU A 75 5.14 4.94 -11.26
C LEU A 75 5.51 5.44 -9.87
N TYR A 76 6.78 5.74 -9.69
CA TYR A 76 7.33 6.46 -8.54
C TYR A 76 7.36 7.95 -8.84
N LEU A 77 6.62 8.77 -8.09
CA LEU A 77 6.64 10.23 -8.21
C LEU A 77 7.89 10.81 -7.56
N THR A 78 8.54 11.72 -8.26
CA THR A 78 9.69 12.49 -7.80
C THR A 78 9.47 13.97 -8.09
N ASP A 79 10.32 14.85 -7.56
CA ASP A 79 10.30 16.29 -7.89
C ASP A 79 10.56 16.58 -9.38
N LYS A 80 10.98 15.57 -10.16
CA LYS A 80 11.23 15.69 -11.61
C LYS A 80 10.10 15.12 -12.47
N THR A 81 9.10 14.51 -11.88
CA THR A 81 7.96 13.94 -12.61
C THR A 81 7.18 15.06 -13.29
N THR A 82 6.81 14.87 -14.53
CA THR A 82 6.07 15.83 -15.35
C THR A 82 4.66 15.34 -15.67
N ALA A 83 3.78 16.25 -16.12
CA ALA A 83 2.47 15.90 -16.64
C ALA A 83 2.55 14.95 -17.85
N GLN A 84 3.60 15.07 -18.68
CA GLN A 84 3.81 14.18 -19.83
C GLN A 84 4.11 12.75 -19.39
N ASP A 85 4.87 12.54 -18.30
CA ASP A 85 5.11 11.20 -17.75
C ASP A 85 3.81 10.51 -17.34
N ILE A 86 2.82 11.26 -16.85
CA ILE A 86 1.50 10.74 -16.49
C ILE A 86 0.69 10.35 -17.73
N ILE A 87 0.72 11.18 -18.79
CA ILE A 87 0.07 10.89 -20.06
C ILE A 87 0.66 9.63 -20.68
N ASP A 88 1.99 9.51 -20.70
CA ASP A 88 2.71 8.35 -21.24
C ASP A 88 2.41 7.10 -20.42
N ALA A 89 2.35 7.22 -19.09
CA ALA A 89 1.96 6.12 -18.19
C ALA A 89 0.55 5.62 -18.49
N LYS A 90 -0.41 6.51 -18.65
CA LYS A 90 -1.79 6.14 -18.99
C LYS A 90 -1.86 5.44 -20.34
N ALA A 91 -1.18 5.98 -21.36
CA ALA A 91 -1.12 5.38 -22.69
C ALA A 91 -0.49 3.97 -22.67
N ALA A 92 0.45 3.72 -21.75
CA ALA A 92 1.08 2.41 -21.52
C ALA A 92 0.23 1.44 -20.68
N GLY A 93 -0.96 1.84 -20.22
CA GLY A 93 -1.84 1.00 -19.40
C GLY A 93 -1.46 0.95 -17.93
N ILE A 94 -0.61 1.86 -17.44
CA ILE A 94 -0.28 1.97 -16.02
C ILE A 94 -1.48 2.58 -15.28
N VAL A 95 -1.81 2.03 -14.11
CA VAL A 95 -3.06 2.37 -13.41
C VAL A 95 -2.90 3.44 -12.35
N ALA A 96 -1.68 3.64 -11.82
CA ALA A 96 -1.44 4.50 -10.68
C ALA A 96 -0.01 5.07 -10.65
N ALA A 97 0.17 6.16 -9.90
CA ALA A 97 1.47 6.65 -9.50
C ALA A 97 1.54 6.82 -7.98
N LYS A 98 2.67 6.45 -7.40
CA LYS A 98 2.90 6.41 -5.95
C LYS A 98 3.72 7.61 -5.49
N LEU A 99 3.19 8.32 -4.53
CA LEU A 99 3.83 9.40 -3.80
C LEU A 99 4.46 8.87 -2.52
N TYR A 100 5.75 9.11 -2.36
CA TYR A 100 6.49 8.97 -1.11
C TYR A 100 7.05 10.34 -0.72
N PRO A 101 6.76 10.86 0.47
CA PRO A 101 7.58 11.95 1.01
C PRO A 101 9.04 11.49 1.17
N ALA A 102 9.99 12.36 0.85
CA ALA A 102 11.42 12.02 0.89
C ALA A 102 11.81 11.53 2.30
N GLY A 103 12.38 10.31 2.38
CA GLY A 103 12.83 9.73 3.64
C GLY A 103 11.73 9.10 4.53
N ALA A 104 10.48 9.02 4.07
CA ALA A 104 9.38 8.49 4.87
C ALA A 104 9.47 6.97 5.13
N THR A 105 10.03 6.21 4.20
CA THR A 105 10.10 4.75 4.28
C THR A 105 11.29 4.19 3.49
N THR A 106 11.40 2.88 3.42
CA THR A 106 12.46 2.17 2.67
C THR A 106 12.49 2.61 1.20
N ASN A 107 13.68 2.89 0.66
CA ASN A 107 13.91 3.35 -0.72
C ASN A 107 13.10 4.61 -1.11
N SER A 108 12.85 5.51 -0.16
CA SER A 108 12.14 6.77 -0.39
C SER A 108 13.04 8.02 -0.41
N SER A 109 14.35 7.86 -0.47
CA SER A 109 15.30 8.98 -0.55
C SER A 109 15.13 9.84 -1.82
N HIS A 110 14.59 9.25 -2.90
CA HIS A 110 14.25 9.94 -4.14
C HIS A 110 12.80 10.46 -4.16
N GLY A 111 12.10 10.36 -3.04
CA GLY A 111 10.72 10.83 -2.88
C GLY A 111 10.59 12.34 -3.03
N VAL A 112 9.38 12.80 -2.89
CA VAL A 112 8.99 14.19 -3.12
C VAL A 112 9.45 15.06 -1.95
N GLY A 113 10.22 16.09 -2.24
CA GLY A 113 10.65 17.10 -1.28
C GLY A 113 9.63 18.23 -1.09
N SER A 114 8.90 18.59 -2.16
CA SER A 114 7.86 19.62 -2.12
C SER A 114 6.60 19.17 -2.86
N LEU A 115 5.51 19.00 -2.14
CA LEU A 115 4.21 18.63 -2.73
C LEU A 115 3.63 19.74 -3.62
N ASP A 116 3.97 21.00 -3.34
CA ASP A 116 3.48 22.13 -4.12
C ASP A 116 3.93 22.10 -5.58
N SER A 117 5.12 21.56 -5.85
CA SER A 117 5.66 21.43 -7.21
C SER A 117 4.91 20.36 -8.03
N LEU A 118 4.18 19.46 -7.42
CA LEU A 118 3.50 18.36 -8.07
C LEU A 118 2.04 18.65 -8.47
N TYR A 119 1.50 19.82 -8.17
CA TYR A 119 0.12 20.11 -8.58
C TYR A 119 -0.15 19.94 -10.09
N PRO A 120 0.73 20.35 -11.02
CA PRO A 120 0.54 20.06 -12.44
C PRO A 120 0.49 18.56 -12.77
N VAL A 121 1.25 17.74 -12.02
CA VAL A 121 1.22 16.28 -12.14
C VAL A 121 -0.10 15.72 -11.63
N PHE A 122 -0.58 16.19 -10.49
CA PHE A 122 -1.88 15.77 -9.92
C PHE A 122 -3.06 16.17 -10.80
N GLU A 123 -2.99 17.35 -11.43
CA GLU A 123 -3.97 17.81 -12.42
C GLU A 123 -4.01 16.84 -13.63
N ALA A 124 -2.85 16.49 -14.18
CA ALA A 124 -2.75 15.50 -15.25
C ALA A 124 -3.27 14.12 -14.82
N MET A 125 -2.97 13.68 -13.58
CA MET A 125 -3.51 12.42 -13.04
C MET A 125 -5.05 12.45 -12.97
N ALA A 126 -5.64 13.55 -12.52
CA ALA A 126 -7.08 13.71 -12.46
C ALA A 126 -7.71 13.64 -13.86
N GLU A 127 -7.12 14.34 -14.85
CA GLU A 127 -7.58 14.36 -16.25
C GLU A 127 -7.46 12.98 -16.91
N GLN A 128 -6.37 12.25 -16.67
CA GLN A 128 -6.12 10.92 -17.24
C GLN A 128 -6.84 9.81 -16.48
N GLY A 129 -7.44 10.10 -15.32
CA GLY A 129 -8.04 9.10 -14.43
C GLY A 129 -7.00 8.12 -13.86
N LEU A 130 -5.74 8.55 -13.68
CA LEU A 130 -4.68 7.79 -13.02
C LEU A 130 -4.81 7.93 -11.52
N LEU A 131 -4.69 6.83 -10.76
CA LEU A 131 -4.81 6.86 -9.30
C LEU A 131 -3.57 7.47 -8.66
N LEU A 132 -3.76 8.34 -7.67
CA LEU A 132 -2.70 8.81 -6.79
C LEU A 132 -2.67 7.95 -5.52
N LEU A 133 -1.61 7.16 -5.35
CA LEU A 133 -1.38 6.34 -4.16
C LEU A 133 -0.42 7.11 -3.24
N ILE A 134 -0.78 7.30 -1.97
CA ILE A 134 -0.03 8.18 -1.05
C ILE A 134 0.48 7.42 0.16
N HIS A 135 1.80 7.43 0.40
CA HIS A 135 2.36 7.20 1.72
C HIS A 135 2.22 8.50 2.52
N GLY A 136 1.27 8.55 3.43
CA GLY A 136 0.85 9.79 4.04
C GLY A 136 1.45 10.04 5.41
N GLU A 137 2.75 10.23 5.50
CA GLU A 137 3.45 10.65 6.71
C GLU A 137 4.35 11.83 6.42
N VAL A 138 4.40 12.81 7.33
CA VAL A 138 5.43 13.86 7.32
C VAL A 138 6.75 13.29 7.81
N THR A 139 7.88 13.92 7.39
CA THR A 139 9.23 13.46 7.74
C THR A 139 9.99 14.43 8.63
N ASP A 140 9.32 15.46 9.13
CA ASP A 140 9.89 16.44 10.04
C ASP A 140 10.41 15.74 11.32
N HIS A 141 11.62 16.07 11.74
CA HIS A 141 12.28 15.43 12.89
C HIS A 141 11.66 15.78 14.24
N ASP A 142 10.99 16.93 14.34
CA ASP A 142 10.32 17.43 15.52
C ASP A 142 8.89 16.89 15.67
N ILE A 143 8.36 16.21 14.66
CA ILE A 143 7.05 15.56 14.72
C ILE A 143 7.20 14.13 15.25
N ASP A 144 6.45 13.83 16.33
CA ASP A 144 6.39 12.49 16.89
C ASP A 144 5.98 11.47 15.82
N ILE A 145 6.70 10.35 15.77
CA ILE A 145 6.48 9.31 14.77
C ILE A 145 5.04 8.75 14.80
N PHE A 146 4.36 8.84 15.94
CA PHE A 146 2.97 8.41 16.08
C PHE A 146 1.97 9.42 15.53
N ASP A 147 2.37 10.68 15.31
CA ASP A 147 1.49 11.77 14.87
C ASP A 147 1.69 12.14 13.39
N ARG A 148 2.71 11.59 12.72
CA ARG A 148 3.11 11.94 11.36
C ARG A 148 1.98 11.81 10.34
N GLU A 149 1.16 10.78 10.45
CA GLU A 149 0.02 10.55 9.55
C GLU A 149 -1.06 11.64 9.74
N LYS A 150 -1.40 11.96 10.98
CA LYS A 150 -2.37 13.02 11.28
C LYS A 150 -1.90 14.38 10.77
N VAL A 151 -0.62 14.70 11.00
CA VAL A 151 -0.03 15.96 10.51
C VAL A 151 -0.01 16.00 8.98
N PHE A 152 0.22 14.88 8.30
CA PHE A 152 0.15 14.83 6.84
C PHE A 152 -1.27 15.11 6.32
N ILE A 153 -2.29 14.56 6.97
CA ILE A 153 -3.69 14.84 6.62
C ILE A 153 -3.93 16.37 6.69
N ASP A 154 -3.58 16.98 7.80
CA ASP A 154 -3.87 18.40 8.06
C ASP A 154 -3.08 19.35 7.14
N ARG A 155 -1.80 19.06 6.91
CA ARG A 155 -0.94 19.94 6.11
C ARG A 155 -1.12 19.80 4.61
N TYR A 156 -1.42 18.60 4.14
CA TYR A 156 -1.33 18.28 2.70
C TYR A 156 -2.60 17.65 2.13
N LEU A 157 -3.07 16.55 2.72
CA LEU A 157 -4.08 15.73 2.07
C LEU A 157 -5.42 16.46 1.93
N LEU A 158 -5.83 17.19 2.98
CA LEU A 158 -7.04 18.03 2.94
C LEU A 158 -6.98 19.06 1.79
N HIS A 159 -5.83 19.68 1.57
CA HIS A 159 -5.65 20.67 0.51
C HIS A 159 -5.64 20.04 -0.88
N ILE A 160 -5.00 18.88 -1.05
CA ILE A 160 -4.96 18.16 -2.32
C ILE A 160 -6.39 17.79 -2.75
N VAL A 161 -7.17 17.14 -1.88
CA VAL A 161 -8.51 16.68 -2.23
C VAL A 161 -9.51 17.83 -2.41
N ALA A 162 -9.34 18.93 -1.67
CA ALA A 162 -10.18 20.13 -1.82
C ALA A 162 -9.90 20.85 -3.15
N ARG A 163 -8.62 20.94 -3.54
CA ARG A 163 -8.21 21.61 -4.78
C ARG A 163 -8.52 20.79 -6.04
N LEU A 164 -8.40 19.46 -5.93
CA LEU A 164 -8.53 18.54 -7.06
C LEU A 164 -9.62 17.47 -6.78
N PRO A 165 -10.90 17.85 -6.73
CA PRO A 165 -11.99 16.94 -6.36
C PRO A 165 -12.20 15.79 -7.36
N ALA A 166 -11.70 15.90 -8.59
CA ALA A 166 -11.73 14.84 -9.60
C ALA A 166 -10.58 13.83 -9.47
N LEU A 167 -9.53 14.15 -8.70
CA LEU A 167 -8.39 13.26 -8.49
C LEU A 167 -8.83 12.07 -7.63
N LYS A 168 -8.55 10.86 -8.11
CA LYS A 168 -8.78 9.65 -7.34
C LYS A 168 -7.57 9.36 -6.47
N VAL A 169 -7.77 9.35 -5.16
CA VAL A 169 -6.71 9.20 -4.15
C VAL A 169 -6.90 7.92 -3.36
N VAL A 170 -5.85 7.13 -3.22
CA VAL A 170 -5.76 6.03 -2.27
C VAL A 170 -4.77 6.41 -1.18
N PHE A 171 -5.28 6.65 0.01
CA PHE A 171 -4.47 6.86 1.20
C PHE A 171 -4.01 5.51 1.73
N GLU A 172 -2.75 5.19 1.54
CA GLU A 172 -2.27 3.83 1.70
C GLU A 172 -1.89 3.48 3.13
N HIS A 173 -2.10 2.19 3.51
CA HIS A 173 -1.72 1.60 4.79
C HIS A 173 -2.02 2.51 5.99
N ILE A 174 -3.24 3.07 6.02
CA ILE A 174 -3.63 4.00 7.10
C ILE A 174 -3.54 3.34 8.47
N THR A 175 -3.17 4.13 9.47
CA THR A 175 -2.84 3.62 10.81
C THR A 175 -3.59 4.31 11.94
N THR A 176 -4.29 5.41 11.68
CA THR A 176 -4.92 6.24 12.71
C THR A 176 -6.44 6.29 12.58
N ALA A 177 -7.12 6.62 13.67
CA ALA A 177 -8.55 6.93 13.68
C ALA A 177 -8.84 8.19 12.84
N ASP A 178 -7.90 9.15 12.84
CA ASP A 178 -8.00 10.38 12.05
C ASP A 178 -8.06 10.07 10.55
N ALA A 179 -7.19 9.17 10.07
CA ALA A 179 -7.21 8.73 8.68
C ALA A 179 -8.50 7.97 8.34
N ALA A 180 -8.95 7.07 9.21
CA ALA A 180 -10.20 6.34 9.00
C ALA A 180 -11.40 7.28 8.90
N SER A 181 -11.51 8.27 9.80
CA SER A 181 -12.57 9.29 9.76
C SER A 181 -12.48 10.16 8.52
N PHE A 182 -11.27 10.66 8.20
CA PHE A 182 -11.03 11.46 7.01
C PHE A 182 -11.52 10.74 5.73
N VAL A 183 -11.12 9.48 5.53
CA VAL A 183 -11.51 8.69 4.35
C VAL A 183 -13.01 8.43 4.34
N ALA A 184 -13.62 8.10 5.49
CA ALA A 184 -15.05 7.86 5.59
C ALA A 184 -15.88 9.08 5.17
N GLU A 185 -15.46 10.27 5.57
CA GLU A 185 -16.14 11.57 5.33
C GLU A 185 -15.81 12.19 3.97
N ALA A 186 -14.68 11.86 3.37
CA ALA A 186 -14.23 12.39 2.07
C ALA A 186 -15.19 11.99 0.93
N SER A 187 -14.97 12.56 -0.25
CA SER A 187 -15.71 12.22 -1.48
C SER A 187 -15.51 10.75 -1.89
N ALA A 188 -16.32 10.29 -2.86
CA ALA A 188 -16.17 8.93 -3.42
C ALA A 188 -14.83 8.71 -4.15
N ASN A 189 -14.08 9.77 -4.45
CA ASN A 189 -12.77 9.70 -5.09
C ASN A 189 -11.62 9.48 -4.09
N VAL A 190 -11.92 9.31 -2.80
CA VAL A 190 -10.92 9.03 -1.76
C VAL A 190 -11.21 7.70 -1.10
N ALA A 191 -10.20 6.85 -1.09
CA ALA A 191 -10.24 5.53 -0.48
C ALA A 191 -8.93 5.26 0.28
N ALA A 192 -8.84 4.13 0.99
CA ALA A 192 -7.64 3.75 1.74
C ALA A 192 -7.35 2.26 1.69
N THR A 193 -6.07 1.91 1.70
CA THR A 193 -5.64 0.55 2.05
C THR A 193 -5.42 0.42 3.56
N ILE A 194 -5.76 -0.75 4.09
CA ILE A 194 -5.46 -1.13 5.48
C ILE A 194 -4.69 -2.44 5.45
N THR A 195 -3.66 -2.53 6.27
CA THR A 195 -2.80 -3.71 6.31
C THR A 195 -3.22 -4.69 7.40
N PRO A 196 -2.94 -6.00 7.24
CA PRO A 196 -3.18 -6.99 8.28
C PRO A 196 -2.52 -6.65 9.61
N GLN A 197 -1.27 -6.20 9.59
CA GLN A 197 -0.52 -5.90 10.82
C GLN A 197 -1.16 -4.76 11.62
N HIS A 198 -1.69 -3.70 10.97
CA HIS A 198 -2.37 -2.61 11.68
C HIS A 198 -3.75 -2.99 12.24
N LEU A 199 -4.36 -4.03 11.70
CA LEU A 199 -5.60 -4.60 12.25
C LEU A 199 -5.34 -5.55 13.42
N LEU A 200 -4.23 -6.28 13.40
CA LEU A 200 -3.94 -7.35 14.36
C LEU A 200 -3.13 -6.85 15.54
N LEU A 201 -2.17 -5.95 15.30
CA LEU A 201 -1.19 -5.47 16.27
C LEU A 201 -1.40 -3.98 16.56
N ASN A 202 -0.93 -3.55 17.73
CA ASN A 202 -0.82 -2.16 18.12
C ASN A 202 0.55 -1.89 18.76
N ARG A 203 0.85 -0.66 19.14
CA ARG A 203 2.17 -0.28 19.64
C ARG A 203 2.61 -1.04 20.90
N ASN A 204 1.68 -1.61 21.70
CA ASN A 204 2.05 -2.45 22.83
C ASN A 204 2.72 -3.75 22.37
N ASP A 205 2.29 -4.28 21.23
CA ASP A 205 2.89 -5.50 20.64
C ASP A 205 4.32 -5.25 20.14
N LEU A 206 4.66 -3.99 19.87
CA LEU A 206 6.02 -3.55 19.52
C LEU A 206 6.89 -3.28 20.76
N LEU A 207 6.33 -2.68 21.82
CA LEU A 207 7.10 -2.02 22.88
C LEU A 207 7.02 -2.67 24.25
N VAL A 208 5.90 -3.33 24.61
CA VAL A 208 5.70 -3.85 25.98
C VAL A 208 6.49 -5.11 26.23
N GLY A 209 7.25 -5.12 27.33
CA GLY A 209 8.12 -6.24 27.69
C GLY A 209 9.46 -6.26 26.96
N GLY A 210 9.84 -5.15 26.34
CA GLY A 210 11.01 -4.95 25.50
C GLY A 210 10.62 -4.78 24.03
N VAL A 211 11.50 -4.12 23.27
CA VAL A 211 11.27 -3.87 21.84
C VAL A 211 11.22 -5.19 21.07
N ARG A 212 10.21 -5.38 20.25
CA ARG A 212 10.07 -6.53 19.34
C ARG A 212 10.33 -6.07 17.90
N PRO A 213 11.56 -6.17 17.39
CA PRO A 213 11.95 -5.62 16.09
C PRO A 213 11.14 -6.18 14.92
N HIS A 214 10.70 -7.43 14.99
CA HIS A 214 9.89 -8.06 13.95
C HIS A 214 8.49 -7.46 13.79
N ASN A 215 8.00 -6.72 14.79
CA ASN A 215 6.73 -5.98 14.70
C ASN A 215 6.95 -4.53 14.24
N TYR A 216 8.20 -4.15 13.93
CA TYR A 216 8.49 -2.81 13.41
C TYR A 216 8.16 -2.73 11.93
N CYS A 217 7.32 -1.79 11.56
CA CYS A 217 6.96 -1.45 10.18
C CYS A 217 6.82 0.06 10.03
N LEU A 218 6.83 0.56 8.81
CA LEU A 218 6.50 1.95 8.49
C LEU A 218 5.29 1.96 7.56
N PRO A 219 4.23 2.70 7.94
CA PRO A 219 4.03 3.46 9.18
C PRO A 219 4.01 2.57 10.44
N VAL A 220 4.47 3.12 11.57
CA VAL A 220 4.55 2.37 12.84
C VAL A 220 3.17 2.03 13.40
N LEU A 221 3.09 0.92 14.14
CA LEU A 221 1.90 0.52 14.89
C LEU A 221 1.47 1.62 15.86
N LYS A 222 0.20 1.97 15.87
CA LYS A 222 -0.37 3.06 16.69
C LYS A 222 -1.00 2.53 17.98
N ARG A 223 -1.68 3.38 18.72
CA ARG A 223 -2.42 3.03 19.96
C ARG A 223 -3.55 2.06 19.65
N ARG A 224 -4.01 1.33 20.68
CA ARG A 224 -5.17 0.43 20.57
C ARG A 224 -6.43 1.16 20.06
N THR A 225 -6.66 2.39 20.46
CA THR A 225 -7.81 3.19 19.99
C THR A 225 -7.80 3.41 18.48
N HIS A 226 -6.64 3.61 17.88
CA HIS A 226 -6.50 3.69 16.42
C HIS A 226 -6.76 2.34 15.76
N GLN A 227 -6.18 1.25 16.30
CA GLN A 227 -6.42 -0.11 15.81
C GLN A 227 -7.92 -0.46 15.82
N GLU A 228 -8.64 -0.11 16.89
CA GLU A 228 -10.09 -0.33 17.01
C GLU A 228 -10.86 0.46 15.95
N ALA A 229 -10.45 1.70 15.66
CA ALA A 229 -11.05 2.51 14.60
C ALA A 229 -10.83 1.90 13.20
N LEU A 230 -9.63 1.38 12.91
CA LEU A 230 -9.35 0.68 11.64
C LEU A 230 -10.22 -0.59 11.51
N ARG A 231 -10.33 -1.37 12.59
CA ARG A 231 -11.22 -2.55 12.62
C ARG A 231 -12.67 -2.19 12.36
N ALA A 232 -13.14 -1.10 12.97
CA ALA A 232 -14.50 -0.59 12.75
C ALA A 232 -14.70 -0.13 11.30
N ALA A 233 -13.71 0.56 10.70
CA ALA A 233 -13.74 0.98 9.31
C ALA A 233 -13.87 -0.22 8.35
N VAL A 234 -13.08 -1.27 8.56
CA VAL A 234 -13.18 -2.51 7.77
C VAL A 234 -14.51 -3.22 7.99
N ALA A 235 -14.98 -3.32 9.24
CA ALA A 235 -16.24 -3.97 9.58
C ALA A 235 -17.48 -3.20 9.08
N SER A 236 -17.33 -1.93 8.74
CA SER A 236 -18.42 -1.09 8.22
C SER A 236 -18.95 -1.58 6.86
N GLY A 237 -18.13 -2.33 6.13
CA GLY A 237 -18.46 -2.76 4.77
C GLY A 237 -18.38 -1.64 3.74
N SER A 238 -17.80 -0.49 4.06
CA SER A 238 -17.60 0.59 3.11
C SER A 238 -16.60 0.20 2.03
N ALA A 239 -16.94 0.45 0.77
CA ALA A 239 -16.07 0.22 -0.39
C ALA A 239 -14.79 1.08 -0.40
N LYS A 240 -14.70 2.07 0.49
CA LYS A 240 -13.55 2.96 0.59
C LYS A 240 -12.35 2.33 1.31
N PHE A 241 -12.54 1.20 2.02
CA PHE A 241 -11.48 0.54 2.78
C PHE A 241 -11.21 -0.85 2.22
N PHE A 242 -9.98 -1.13 1.83
CA PHE A 242 -9.61 -2.40 1.23
C PHE A 242 -8.19 -2.84 1.63
N LEU A 243 -7.84 -4.07 1.29
CA LEU A 243 -6.61 -4.71 1.69
C LEU A 243 -5.41 -4.19 0.89
N GLY A 244 -4.31 -3.89 1.59
CA GLY A 244 -2.97 -3.78 1.03
C GLY A 244 -1.99 -4.40 1.99
N THR A 245 -1.28 -5.47 1.59
CA THR A 245 -0.45 -6.22 2.54
C THR A 245 0.83 -5.48 2.92
N THR A 246 1.34 -4.63 2.05
CA THR A 246 2.66 -3.96 2.14
C THR A 246 3.86 -4.90 2.19
N GLU A 247 3.63 -6.20 2.09
CA GLU A 247 4.67 -7.20 2.31
C GLU A 247 5.53 -7.46 1.07
N THR A 248 6.83 -7.61 1.33
CA THR A 248 7.69 -8.50 0.58
C THR A 248 7.69 -9.84 1.31
N SER A 249 7.32 -10.91 0.66
CA SER A 249 7.35 -12.26 1.23
C SER A 249 8.74 -12.69 1.76
N LEU A 250 9.79 -11.93 1.49
CA LEU A 250 11.15 -12.16 1.97
C LEU A 250 11.45 -11.65 3.38
N GLN A 251 10.75 -10.62 3.86
CA GLN A 251 10.87 -10.31 5.29
C GLN A 251 10.37 -11.47 6.14
N SER A 252 9.41 -12.25 5.62
CA SER A 252 8.98 -13.49 6.28
C SER A 252 9.94 -14.66 6.04
N ALA A 253 10.65 -14.75 4.91
CA ALA A 253 11.62 -15.82 4.65
C ALA A 253 12.92 -15.64 5.43
N GLU A 254 13.51 -14.44 5.46
CA GLU A 254 14.66 -14.15 6.34
C GLU A 254 14.30 -14.28 7.82
N THR A 255 13.07 -13.97 8.19
CA THR A 255 12.56 -14.18 9.55
C THR A 255 12.35 -15.67 9.85
N LEU A 256 12.04 -16.50 8.85
CA LEU A 256 11.90 -17.94 8.99
C LEU A 256 13.27 -18.66 9.13
N GLU A 257 14.31 -18.22 8.44
CA GLU A 257 15.67 -18.76 8.61
C GLU A 257 16.26 -18.48 9.99
N VAL A 258 15.90 -17.36 10.62
CA VAL A 258 16.30 -17.03 12.00
C VAL A 258 15.48 -17.80 13.06
N ARG A 259 14.40 -18.48 12.65
CA ARG A 259 13.39 -19.07 13.53
C ARG A 259 13.21 -20.58 13.43
N GLU A 260 14.14 -21.32 12.86
CA GLU A 260 14.07 -22.80 12.91
C GLU A 260 14.07 -23.36 14.34
N GLU A 261 14.45 -22.58 15.34
CA GLU A 261 14.42 -22.99 16.76
C GLU A 261 13.20 -22.52 17.56
N ASP A 262 12.43 -21.53 17.06
CA ASP A 262 11.20 -21.05 17.70
C ASP A 262 9.97 -21.37 16.83
N GLN A 263 9.15 -22.31 17.30
CA GLN A 263 7.91 -22.73 16.65
C GLN A 263 6.97 -21.55 16.35
N LEU A 264 7.03 -21.02 15.12
CA LEU A 264 6.02 -20.11 14.62
C LEU A 264 4.78 -20.87 14.16
N PRO A 265 3.58 -20.35 14.45
CA PRO A 265 2.36 -20.90 13.86
C PRO A 265 2.43 -20.77 12.33
N THR A 266 2.23 -21.85 11.62
CA THR A 266 2.24 -21.98 10.15
C THR A 266 1.10 -21.24 9.46
N SER A 267 0.46 -20.27 10.09
CA SER A 267 -0.64 -19.47 9.55
C SER A 267 -0.46 -18.00 9.92
N TRP A 268 0.12 -17.23 8.99
CA TRP A 268 0.06 -15.78 9.06
C TRP A 268 -1.40 -15.29 9.05
N PRO A 269 -1.69 -14.18 9.77
CA PRO A 269 -3.04 -13.68 9.98
C PRO A 269 -3.81 -13.30 8.71
N CYS A 270 -3.11 -13.14 7.56
CA CYS A 270 -3.75 -12.81 6.29
C CYS A 270 -4.84 -13.84 5.91
N GLN A 271 -4.62 -15.14 6.17
CA GLN A 271 -5.65 -16.16 5.88
C GLN A 271 -6.84 -16.12 6.83
N SER A 272 -6.64 -15.78 8.11
CA SER A 272 -7.75 -15.63 9.06
C SER A 272 -8.54 -14.35 8.79
N PHE A 273 -7.86 -13.27 8.44
CA PHE A 273 -8.47 -11.99 8.06
C PHE A 273 -9.36 -12.11 6.80
N LEU A 274 -8.89 -12.82 5.77
CA LEU A 274 -9.67 -13.08 4.56
C LEU A 274 -10.88 -14.01 4.82
N ARG A 275 -10.83 -14.88 5.85
CA ARG A 275 -11.97 -15.73 6.23
C ARG A 275 -13.12 -14.94 6.83
N ASP A 276 -12.84 -13.89 7.59
CA ASP A 276 -13.85 -13.16 8.36
C ASP A 276 -14.49 -12.01 7.56
N ASN A 277 -13.92 -11.62 6.43
CA ASN A 277 -14.31 -10.41 5.71
C ASN A 277 -14.90 -10.66 4.31
N ARG A 278 -16.00 -11.43 4.24
CA ARG A 278 -16.77 -11.68 2.99
C ARG A 278 -17.26 -10.39 2.32
N GLN A 279 -17.44 -9.34 3.08
CA GLN A 279 -18.03 -8.09 2.63
C GLN A 279 -16.99 -7.20 1.94
N MET A 280 -15.76 -7.15 2.44
CA MET A 280 -14.66 -6.37 1.88
C MET A 280 -14.31 -6.79 0.45
N HIS A 281 -14.41 -8.09 0.15
CA HIS A 281 -14.10 -8.63 -1.17
C HIS A 281 -15.10 -8.20 -2.26
N ARG A 282 -16.41 -8.12 -1.95
CA ARG A 282 -17.42 -7.67 -2.92
C ARG A 282 -17.29 -6.19 -3.29
N GLN A 283 -16.68 -5.40 -2.45
CA GLN A 283 -16.59 -3.95 -2.57
C GLN A 283 -15.35 -3.50 -3.37
N LEU A 284 -14.28 -4.32 -3.40
CA LEU A 284 -13.08 -4.08 -4.20
C LEU A 284 -13.37 -3.96 -5.70
N LEU A 285 -14.39 -4.66 -6.19
CA LEU A 285 -14.79 -4.65 -7.61
C LEU A 285 -15.53 -3.39 -8.05
N GLN A 286 -16.02 -2.55 -7.12
CA GLN A 286 -16.79 -1.34 -7.44
C GLN A 286 -15.90 -0.09 -7.59
N PHE A 287 -14.61 -0.18 -7.28
CA PHE A 287 -13.67 0.95 -7.38
C PHE A 287 -12.97 1.05 -8.75
N GLN A 288 -13.33 0.20 -9.70
CA GLN A 288 -12.82 0.22 -11.08
C GLN A 288 -13.60 1.21 -11.95
#